data_00d66bce7994856e4766a8c8a2c4ef46
#
_entry.id   00d66bce7994856e4766a8c8a2c4ef46
#
_cell.length_a   1.000
_cell.length_b   1.000
_cell.length_c   1.000
_cell.angle_alpha   90.00
_cell.angle_beta   90.00
_cell.angle_gamma   90.00
#
_symmetry.space_group_name_H-M   'P 1'
#
loop_
_entity.id
_entity.type
_entity.pdbx_description
1 polymer ?
#
loop_
_entity_poly.entity_id
_entity_poly.type
_entity_poly.pdbx_seq_one_letter_code
_entity_poly.pdbx_strand_id
1 'polypeptide(L)'
;YTGLRVIRSYLESIGQGHRNKILIPASAHGTNPASAIQAGFVTVTCACDGQGNVDMEDLRAKAEENKEDLAALMITYPSTHGIFETEIVEICNIIHACGAQVYMDGANMNAQVGLTNPGFIGADVCHLNLHKTFASPHGGGGPGVGPICVAEHLVPFLPGHGLFGNPMNEVSSAPYGSAGILPITYGYICMMSTEGLTMATKAAILNANYLAACLKDTYGIVYRGANGFVGHEMILECRKIHEETGISENDIAKRLMDYGYHCLLYTSPSPRDR
;
A
#
# COMPACT_ATOMS: atom_id res chain seq x y z
N TYR A 1 8.75 5.62 4.80
CA TYR A 1 9.78 6.67 4.96
C TYR A 1 11.08 6.32 4.24
N THR A 2 11.68 5.15 4.52
CA THR A 2 12.99 4.75 3.95
C THR A 2 13.04 4.83 2.43
N GLY A 3 12.08 4.25 1.73
CA GLY A 3 12.04 4.29 0.26
C GLY A 3 11.92 5.71 -0.31
N LEU A 4 11.21 6.60 0.38
CA LEU A 4 11.13 8.01 0.01
C LEU A 4 12.48 8.73 0.17
N ARG A 5 13.25 8.36 1.22
CA ARG A 5 14.63 8.87 1.39
C ARG A 5 15.54 8.39 0.26
N VAL A 6 15.38 7.13 -0.19
CA VAL A 6 16.12 6.60 -1.34
C VAL A 6 15.82 7.42 -2.60
N ILE A 7 14.53 7.68 -2.90
CA ILE A 7 14.13 8.54 -4.04
C ILE A 7 14.74 9.93 -3.93
N ARG A 8 14.70 10.55 -2.75
CA ARG A 8 15.29 11.87 -2.51
C ARG A 8 16.79 11.86 -2.83
N SER A 9 17.54 10.92 -2.28
CA SER A 9 18.99 10.82 -2.48
C SER A 9 19.35 10.57 -3.95
N TYR A 10 18.58 9.76 -4.64
CA TYR A 10 18.73 9.56 -6.09
C TYR A 10 18.54 10.87 -6.86
N LEU A 11 17.43 11.58 -6.66
CA LEU A 11 17.15 12.83 -7.34
C LEU A 11 18.22 13.90 -7.07
N GLU A 12 18.69 14.00 -5.84
CA GLU A 12 19.79 14.89 -5.47
C GLU A 12 21.07 14.54 -6.22
N SER A 13 21.38 13.25 -6.38
CA SER A 13 22.61 12.78 -7.05
C SER A 13 22.64 13.11 -8.54
N ILE A 14 21.50 13.18 -9.19
CA ILE A 14 21.37 13.52 -10.62
C ILE A 14 21.06 15.01 -10.84
N GLY A 15 21.22 15.85 -9.81
CA GLY A 15 20.99 17.30 -9.90
C GLY A 15 19.51 17.72 -9.95
N GLN A 16 18.60 16.81 -9.62
CA GLN A 16 17.16 17.05 -9.62
C GLN A 16 16.57 17.18 -8.21
N GLY A 17 17.37 17.60 -7.24
CA GLY A 17 16.93 17.79 -5.85
C GLY A 17 15.80 18.82 -5.65
N HIS A 18 15.50 19.64 -6.66
CA HIS A 18 14.36 20.55 -6.68
C HIS A 18 13.02 19.82 -6.79
N ARG A 19 12.99 18.59 -7.34
CA ARG A 19 11.78 17.77 -7.43
C ARG A 19 11.32 17.35 -6.05
N ASN A 20 10.24 17.92 -5.57
CA ASN A 20 9.78 17.76 -4.20
C ASN A 20 8.29 17.44 -4.09
N LYS A 21 7.58 17.24 -5.21
CA LYS A 21 6.16 16.90 -5.20
C LYS A 21 5.94 15.40 -5.37
N ILE A 22 4.98 14.87 -4.64
CA ILE A 22 4.53 13.48 -4.76
C ILE A 22 3.03 13.45 -5.06
N LEU A 23 2.64 12.79 -6.15
CA LEU A 23 1.25 12.49 -6.44
C LEU A 23 0.80 11.33 -5.55
N ILE A 24 -0.40 11.45 -4.96
CA ILE A 24 -0.98 10.42 -4.09
C ILE A 24 -2.48 10.31 -4.41
N PRO A 25 -2.98 9.14 -4.84
CA PRO A 25 -4.41 8.94 -5.05
C PRO A 25 -5.22 9.16 -3.77
N ALA A 26 -6.43 9.70 -3.92
CA ALA A 26 -7.36 9.92 -2.81
C ALA A 26 -7.72 8.63 -2.04
N SER A 27 -7.57 7.47 -2.69
CA SER A 27 -7.72 6.14 -2.08
C SER A 27 -6.56 5.74 -1.17
N ALA A 28 -5.46 6.49 -1.10
CA ALA A 28 -4.29 6.08 -0.33
C ALA A 28 -4.55 6.12 1.18
N HIS A 29 -3.91 5.20 1.90
CA HIS A 29 -3.92 5.23 3.37
C HIS A 29 -3.25 6.52 3.87
N GLY A 30 -3.73 7.08 4.98
CA GLY A 30 -3.21 8.32 5.57
C GLY A 30 -1.71 8.31 5.90
N THR A 31 -1.12 7.13 6.09
CA THR A 31 0.33 6.95 6.27
C THR A 31 1.14 7.42 5.06
N ASN A 32 0.60 7.31 3.85
CA ASN A 32 1.32 7.68 2.63
C ASN A 32 1.61 9.19 2.58
N PRO A 33 0.61 10.10 2.67
CA PRO A 33 0.91 11.53 2.73
C PRO A 33 1.72 11.92 3.96
N ALA A 34 1.47 11.32 5.13
CA ALA A 34 2.23 11.59 6.35
C ALA A 34 3.73 11.25 6.16
N SER A 35 4.04 10.08 5.58
CA SER A 35 5.42 9.67 5.29
C SER A 35 6.08 10.56 4.24
N ALA A 36 5.34 11.01 3.23
CA ALA A 36 5.83 11.93 2.20
C ALA A 36 6.25 13.27 2.82
N ILE A 37 5.38 13.86 3.65
CA ILE A 37 5.67 15.10 4.38
C ILE A 37 6.86 14.92 5.31
N GLN A 38 6.93 13.83 6.05
CA GLN A 38 8.07 13.53 6.93
C GLN A 38 9.39 13.40 6.16
N ALA A 39 9.35 12.91 4.94
CA ALA A 39 10.52 12.82 4.05
C ALA A 39 10.85 14.15 3.36
N GLY A 40 10.10 15.22 3.63
CA GLY A 40 10.33 16.58 3.08
C GLY A 40 9.72 16.80 1.69
N PHE A 41 8.71 16.02 1.32
CA PHE A 41 7.97 16.20 0.08
C PHE A 41 6.64 16.96 0.30
N VAL A 42 6.15 17.56 -0.76
CA VAL A 42 4.82 18.16 -0.83
C VAL A 42 3.89 17.19 -1.53
N THR A 43 2.72 16.96 -0.96
CA THR A 43 1.74 16.01 -1.51
C THR A 43 0.75 16.71 -2.44
N VAL A 44 0.47 16.10 -3.58
CA VAL A 44 -0.57 16.50 -4.53
C VAL A 44 -1.53 15.33 -4.66
N THR A 45 -2.80 15.53 -4.34
CA THR A 45 -3.80 14.47 -4.37
C THR A 45 -4.36 14.29 -5.77
N CYS A 46 -4.36 13.04 -6.27
CA CYS A 46 -5.08 12.65 -7.48
C CYS A 46 -6.48 12.17 -7.11
N ALA A 47 -7.46 12.51 -7.92
CA ALA A 47 -8.83 12.03 -7.76
C ALA A 47 -8.95 10.52 -8.03
N CYS A 48 -10.02 9.94 -7.51
CA CYS A 48 -10.49 8.61 -7.90
C CYS A 48 -11.82 8.77 -8.64
N ASP A 49 -12.08 7.87 -9.57
CA ASP A 49 -13.35 7.79 -10.29
C ASP A 49 -14.49 7.27 -9.40
N GLY A 50 -15.71 7.24 -9.92
CA GLY A 50 -16.88 6.72 -9.19
C GLY A 50 -16.84 5.21 -8.92
N GLN A 51 -15.90 4.47 -9.49
CA GLN A 51 -15.68 3.04 -9.27
C GLN A 51 -14.52 2.77 -8.29
N GLY A 52 -13.84 3.83 -7.85
CA GLY A 52 -12.75 3.78 -6.87
C GLY A 52 -11.36 3.56 -7.48
N ASN A 53 -11.22 3.57 -8.82
CA ASN A 53 -9.93 3.56 -9.50
C ASN A 53 -9.32 4.97 -9.51
N VAL A 54 -8.04 5.06 -9.83
CA VAL A 54 -7.40 6.35 -10.10
C VAL A 54 -8.04 7.00 -11.32
N ASP A 55 -8.44 8.26 -11.20
CA ASP A 55 -8.91 9.04 -12.32
C ASP A 55 -7.76 9.37 -13.26
N MET A 56 -7.74 8.72 -14.43
CA MET A 56 -6.64 8.81 -15.39
C MET A 56 -6.52 10.19 -16.05
N GLU A 57 -7.62 10.93 -16.19
CA GLU A 57 -7.59 12.29 -16.72
C GLU A 57 -6.95 13.25 -15.70
N ASP A 58 -7.39 13.17 -14.46
CA ASP A 58 -6.83 13.96 -13.37
C ASP A 58 -5.35 13.62 -13.12
N LEU A 59 -4.99 12.32 -13.17
CA LEU A 59 -3.60 11.88 -13.04
C LEU A 59 -2.71 12.50 -14.12
N ARG A 60 -3.12 12.43 -15.40
CA ARG A 60 -2.36 12.99 -16.52
C ARG A 60 -2.22 14.50 -16.40
N ALA A 61 -3.32 15.19 -16.07
CA ALA A 61 -3.31 16.63 -15.89
C ALA A 61 -2.35 17.05 -14.78
N LYS A 62 -2.40 16.40 -13.62
CA LYS A 62 -1.53 16.72 -12.47
C LYS A 62 -0.08 16.31 -12.70
N ALA A 63 0.17 15.21 -13.40
CA ALA A 63 1.52 14.79 -13.76
C ALA A 63 2.17 15.81 -14.69
N GLU A 64 1.46 16.31 -15.69
CA GLU A 64 2.00 17.33 -16.62
C GLU A 64 2.14 18.70 -15.94
N GLU A 65 1.14 19.13 -15.14
CA GLU A 65 1.20 20.40 -14.40
C GLU A 65 2.41 20.47 -13.46
N ASN A 66 2.76 19.35 -12.84
CA ASN A 66 3.83 19.27 -11.85
C ASN A 66 5.13 18.66 -12.40
N LYS A 67 5.24 18.42 -13.69
CA LYS A 67 6.30 17.63 -14.33
C LYS A 67 7.71 18.03 -13.92
N GLU A 68 7.99 19.33 -13.82
CA GLU A 68 9.32 19.83 -13.45
C GLU A 68 9.67 19.54 -11.98
N ASP A 69 8.68 19.55 -11.08
CA ASP A 69 8.83 19.36 -9.64
C ASP A 69 8.46 17.97 -9.16
N LEU A 70 7.93 17.11 -10.04
CA LEU A 70 7.41 15.79 -9.68
C LEU A 70 8.55 14.83 -9.34
N ALA A 71 8.60 14.40 -8.09
CA ALA A 71 9.57 13.43 -7.58
C ALA A 71 9.07 11.98 -7.75
N ALA A 72 7.80 11.74 -7.41
CA ALA A 72 7.23 10.40 -7.44
C ALA A 72 5.70 10.41 -7.47
N LEU A 73 5.14 9.25 -7.83
CA LEU A 73 3.80 8.81 -7.43
C LEU A 73 3.93 7.83 -6.27
N MET A 74 3.07 7.93 -5.26
CA MET A 74 2.96 6.93 -4.20
C MET A 74 1.57 6.29 -4.24
N ILE A 75 1.52 5.02 -4.64
CA ILE A 75 0.27 4.29 -4.91
C ILE A 75 0.21 2.98 -4.14
N THR A 76 -0.96 2.65 -3.58
CA THR A 76 -1.23 1.35 -2.96
C THR A 76 -1.80 0.39 -4.01
N TYR A 77 -1.25 -0.82 -4.11
CA TYR A 77 -1.75 -1.81 -5.06
C TYR A 77 -1.82 -3.22 -4.45
N PRO A 78 -2.98 -3.92 -4.56
CA PRO A 78 -4.30 -3.36 -4.89
C PRO A 78 -4.67 -2.21 -3.98
N SER A 79 -5.63 -1.36 -4.41
CA SER A 79 -5.98 -0.15 -3.67
C SER A 79 -6.65 -0.46 -2.32
N THR A 80 -6.69 0.54 -1.42
CA THR A 80 -7.44 0.44 -0.15
C THR A 80 -8.96 0.33 -0.35
N HIS A 81 -9.44 0.58 -1.57
CA HIS A 81 -10.83 0.33 -1.95
C HIS A 81 -11.14 -1.16 -2.19
N GLY A 82 -10.14 -2.04 -2.07
CA GLY A 82 -10.28 -3.47 -2.28
C GLY A 82 -10.36 -3.88 -3.75
N ILE A 83 -9.85 -3.07 -4.66
CA ILE A 83 -9.89 -3.35 -6.11
C ILE A 83 -8.49 -3.33 -6.72
N PHE A 84 -8.30 -4.14 -7.76
CA PHE A 84 -7.13 -4.08 -8.63
C PHE A 84 -7.29 -2.91 -9.61
N GLU A 85 -6.37 -1.97 -9.57
CA GLU A 85 -6.26 -0.91 -10.56
C GLU A 85 -5.88 -1.51 -11.93
N THR A 86 -6.79 -1.47 -12.89
CA THR A 86 -6.58 -2.11 -14.20
C THR A 86 -5.54 -1.38 -15.03
N GLU A 87 -5.43 -0.07 -14.85
CA GLU A 87 -4.52 0.81 -15.59
C GLU A 87 -3.15 0.97 -14.90
N ILE A 88 -2.81 0.11 -13.92
CA ILE A 88 -1.62 0.31 -13.09
C ILE A 88 -0.32 0.45 -13.89
N VAL A 89 -0.16 -0.31 -14.97
CA VAL A 89 1.02 -0.24 -15.85
C VAL A 89 1.08 1.10 -16.58
N GLU A 90 -0.07 1.58 -17.07
CA GLU A 90 -0.17 2.87 -17.75
C GLU A 90 0.07 4.03 -16.77
N ILE A 91 -0.42 3.93 -15.53
CA ILE A 91 -0.12 4.87 -14.46
C ILE A 91 1.39 4.98 -14.24
N CYS A 92 2.09 3.84 -14.13
CA CYS A 92 3.54 3.83 -13.99
C CYS A 92 4.24 4.50 -15.19
N ASN A 93 3.80 4.20 -16.41
CA ASN A 93 4.36 4.77 -17.63
C ASN A 93 4.21 6.29 -17.70
N ILE A 94 3.04 6.84 -17.31
CA ILE A 94 2.80 8.29 -17.25
C ILE A 94 3.81 8.96 -16.30
N ILE A 95 4.02 8.39 -15.14
CA ILE A 95 4.92 8.94 -14.12
C ILE A 95 6.37 8.87 -14.58
N HIS A 96 6.80 7.75 -15.15
CA HIS A 96 8.14 7.60 -15.72
C HIS A 96 8.39 8.56 -16.89
N ALA A 97 7.38 8.81 -17.73
CA ALA A 97 7.49 9.81 -18.81
C ALA A 97 7.72 11.24 -18.31
N CYS A 98 7.35 11.54 -17.07
CA CYS A 98 7.66 12.79 -16.39
C CYS A 98 9.05 12.79 -15.72
N GLY A 99 9.81 11.69 -15.80
CA GLY A 99 11.10 11.53 -15.12
C GLY A 99 10.99 11.30 -13.61
N ALA A 100 9.80 10.98 -13.12
CA ALA A 100 9.52 10.72 -11.72
C ALA A 100 9.54 9.22 -11.40
N GLN A 101 9.61 8.86 -10.11
CA GLN A 101 9.68 7.49 -9.63
C GLN A 101 8.29 6.98 -9.20
N VAL A 102 8.09 5.67 -9.24
CA VAL A 102 6.89 5.03 -8.73
C VAL A 102 7.18 4.32 -7.41
N TYR A 103 6.55 4.77 -6.34
CA TYR A 103 6.58 4.15 -5.02
C TYR A 103 5.29 3.33 -4.83
N MET A 104 5.41 2.02 -4.77
CA MET A 104 4.28 1.13 -4.46
C MET A 104 4.21 0.87 -2.96
N ASP A 105 3.09 1.20 -2.36
CA ASP A 105 2.72 0.72 -1.04
C ASP A 105 2.31 -0.74 -1.14
N GLY A 106 3.16 -1.63 -0.65
CA GLY A 106 2.99 -3.08 -0.66
C GLY A 106 2.22 -3.63 0.54
N ALA A 107 1.43 -2.80 1.23
CA ALA A 107 0.59 -3.24 2.35
C ALA A 107 -0.36 -4.39 1.97
N ASN A 108 -0.81 -4.40 0.73
CA ASN A 108 -1.74 -5.40 0.17
C ASN A 108 -1.03 -6.50 -0.64
N MET A 109 0.23 -6.82 -0.31
CA MET A 109 1.03 -7.85 -1.00
C MET A 109 0.39 -9.24 -0.97
N ASN A 110 -0.44 -9.53 0.02
CA ASN A 110 -1.22 -10.78 0.12
C ASN A 110 -2.21 -11.00 -1.04
N ALA A 111 -2.48 -10.00 -1.86
CA ALA A 111 -3.23 -10.14 -3.10
C ALA A 111 -2.33 -10.26 -4.36
N GLN A 112 -1.01 -10.23 -4.20
CA GLN A 112 -0.06 -10.23 -5.31
C GLN A 112 0.85 -11.47 -5.33
N VAL A 113 1.21 -12.02 -4.16
CA VAL A 113 2.23 -13.08 -4.04
C VAL A 113 1.91 -14.27 -4.95
N GLY A 114 2.85 -14.60 -5.83
CA GLY A 114 2.72 -15.70 -6.79
C GLY A 114 1.84 -15.41 -8.01
N LEU A 115 1.19 -14.24 -8.09
CA LEU A 115 0.36 -13.82 -9.22
C LEU A 115 0.98 -12.67 -10.01
N THR A 116 1.58 -11.70 -9.32
CA THR A 116 2.29 -10.56 -9.92
C THR A 116 3.36 -10.07 -8.95
N ASN A 117 4.12 -9.05 -9.32
CA ASN A 117 5.11 -8.42 -8.46
C ASN A 117 5.30 -6.94 -8.81
N PRO A 118 5.77 -6.11 -7.86
CA PRO A 118 5.96 -4.68 -8.06
C PRO A 118 6.86 -4.31 -9.24
N GLY A 119 7.96 -5.02 -9.43
CA GLY A 119 8.91 -4.74 -10.53
C GLY A 119 8.30 -5.01 -11.91
N PHE A 120 7.48 -6.06 -12.04
CA PHE A 120 6.77 -6.34 -13.29
C PHE A 120 5.72 -5.28 -13.62
N ILE A 121 5.09 -4.71 -12.59
CA ILE A 121 4.09 -3.65 -12.73
C ILE A 121 4.73 -2.32 -13.13
N GLY A 122 6.00 -2.09 -12.74
CA GLY A 122 6.73 -0.86 -13.03
C GLY A 122 7.03 0.00 -11.78
N ALA A 123 6.94 -0.57 -10.59
CA ALA A 123 7.32 0.15 -9.38
C ALA A 123 8.85 0.21 -9.21
N ASP A 124 9.36 1.39 -8.87
CA ASP A 124 10.79 1.61 -8.59
C ASP A 124 11.14 1.35 -7.13
N VAL A 125 10.18 1.57 -6.24
CA VAL A 125 10.29 1.29 -4.81
C VAL A 125 9.03 0.58 -4.35
N CYS A 126 9.17 -0.44 -3.52
CA CYS A 126 8.05 -1.07 -2.82
C CYS A 126 8.42 -1.33 -1.37
N HIS A 127 7.58 -0.94 -0.41
CA HIS A 127 7.71 -1.42 0.95
C HIS A 127 6.78 -2.61 1.23
N LEU A 128 7.15 -3.45 2.17
CA LEU A 128 6.37 -4.60 2.59
C LEU A 128 5.94 -4.48 4.05
N ASN A 129 4.69 -4.86 4.31
CA ASN A 129 4.18 -5.02 5.66
C ASN A 129 4.24 -6.50 6.05
N LEU A 130 5.31 -6.93 6.71
CA LEU A 130 5.51 -8.34 7.08
C LEU A 130 4.41 -8.85 8.01
N HIS A 131 3.85 -7.98 8.85
CA HIS A 131 2.74 -8.31 9.76
C HIS A 131 1.38 -8.49 9.07
N LYS A 132 1.27 -8.17 7.79
CA LYS A 132 0.04 -8.41 6.99
C LYS A 132 0.16 -9.70 6.18
N THR A 133 1.21 -9.85 5.39
CA THR A 133 1.35 -10.92 4.40
C THR A 133 2.23 -12.08 4.88
N PHE A 134 3.20 -11.81 5.78
CA PHE A 134 4.28 -12.75 6.10
C PHE A 134 4.36 -13.12 7.59
N ALA A 135 3.22 -13.13 8.28
CA ALA A 135 3.03 -13.63 9.64
C ALA A 135 3.93 -13.00 10.73
N SER A 136 4.56 -11.86 10.46
CA SER A 136 5.31 -11.15 11.49
C SER A 136 4.35 -10.59 12.55
N PRO A 137 4.68 -10.63 13.85
CA PRO A 137 3.81 -10.07 14.89
C PRO A 137 3.67 -8.56 14.74
N HIS A 138 2.44 -8.05 14.88
CA HIS A 138 2.16 -6.61 14.94
C HIS A 138 2.22 -6.08 16.38
N GLY A 139 1.74 -6.84 17.36
CA GLY A 139 1.90 -6.60 18.79
C GLY A 139 1.33 -5.25 19.29
N GLY A 140 0.23 -4.79 18.69
CA GLY A 140 -0.35 -3.50 19.09
C GLY A 140 0.49 -2.27 18.71
N GLY A 141 1.32 -2.36 17.71
CA GLY A 141 2.24 -1.33 17.26
C GLY A 141 3.65 -1.85 17.02
N GLY A 142 3.87 -3.05 17.39
CA GLY A 142 4.89 -4.03 17.09
C GLY A 142 6.32 -3.60 16.84
N PRO A 143 7.17 -4.59 16.60
CA PRO A 143 8.56 -4.32 16.26
C PRO A 143 8.68 -3.59 14.94
N GLY A 144 9.49 -2.53 14.91
CA GLY A 144 9.70 -1.69 13.73
C GLY A 144 10.61 -2.37 12.71
N VAL A 145 10.06 -3.20 11.84
CA VAL A 145 10.75 -3.73 10.66
C VAL A 145 9.83 -3.66 9.45
N GLY A 146 10.31 -3.06 8.38
CA GLY A 146 9.59 -2.89 7.12
C GLY A 146 10.59 -2.94 5.97
N PRO A 147 10.75 -4.10 5.31
CA PRO A 147 11.64 -4.20 4.16
C PRO A 147 11.18 -3.29 3.03
N ILE A 148 12.14 -2.73 2.32
CA ILE A 148 11.93 -2.10 1.03
C ILE A 148 12.65 -2.87 -0.06
N CYS A 149 12.04 -2.91 -1.24
CA CYS A 149 12.67 -3.36 -2.47
C CYS A 149 12.79 -2.15 -3.39
N VAL A 150 13.88 -2.08 -4.14
CA VAL A 150 14.12 -0.96 -5.06
C VAL A 150 14.59 -1.47 -6.43
N ALA A 151 14.31 -0.69 -7.48
CA ALA A 151 14.87 -0.93 -8.80
C ALA A 151 16.39 -0.74 -8.81
N GLU A 152 17.09 -1.33 -9.77
CA GLU A 152 18.54 -1.40 -9.82
C GLU A 152 19.22 -0.03 -9.73
N HIS A 153 18.69 0.98 -10.41
CA HIS A 153 19.25 2.34 -10.40
C HIS A 153 19.16 3.03 -9.03
N LEU A 154 18.32 2.55 -8.13
CA LEU A 154 18.17 3.08 -6.78
C LEU A 154 19.02 2.36 -5.73
N VAL A 155 19.61 1.21 -6.06
CA VAL A 155 20.42 0.40 -5.13
C VAL A 155 21.57 1.19 -4.48
N PRO A 156 22.31 2.05 -5.21
CA PRO A 156 23.39 2.83 -4.60
C PRO A 156 22.94 3.81 -3.52
N PHE A 157 21.65 4.11 -3.44
CA PHE A 157 21.05 5.09 -2.52
C PHE A 157 20.35 4.45 -1.31
N LEU A 158 20.45 3.13 -1.19
CA LEU A 158 19.93 2.41 -0.01
C LEU A 158 20.65 2.92 1.27
N PRO A 159 19.92 3.00 2.39
CA PRO A 159 20.49 3.47 3.64
C PRO A 159 21.69 2.64 4.10
N GLY A 160 22.76 3.31 4.48
CA GLY A 160 23.84 2.73 5.25
C GLY A 160 23.56 2.78 6.75
N HIS A 161 24.58 2.44 7.55
CA HIS A 161 24.53 2.61 8.99
C HIS A 161 25.97 2.78 9.56
N GLY A 162 26.13 3.67 10.54
CA GLY A 162 27.43 3.97 11.14
C GLY A 162 28.12 2.77 11.74
N LEU A 163 27.37 1.79 12.27
CA LEU A 163 27.93 0.54 12.79
C LEU A 163 28.67 -0.30 11.73
N PHE A 164 28.38 -0.07 10.45
CA PHE A 164 29.06 -0.74 9.34
C PHE A 164 30.00 0.20 8.58
N GLY A 165 30.36 1.33 9.19
CA GLY A 165 31.27 2.30 8.57
C GLY A 165 30.67 3.13 7.44
N ASN A 166 29.38 3.05 7.21
CA ASN A 166 28.67 3.86 6.21
C ASN A 166 27.45 4.56 6.82
N PRO A 167 27.59 5.79 7.36
CA PRO A 167 26.48 6.52 7.97
C PRO A 167 25.56 7.21 6.94
N MET A 168 25.76 6.99 5.66
CA MET A 168 24.96 7.63 4.61
C MET A 168 23.49 7.25 4.73
N ASN A 169 22.61 8.27 4.77
CA ASN A 169 21.15 8.10 4.76
C ASN A 169 20.58 7.20 5.86
N GLU A 170 21.16 7.18 7.04
CA GLU A 170 20.61 6.42 8.18
C GLU A 170 19.14 6.77 8.43
N VAL A 171 18.30 5.77 8.63
CA VAL A 171 16.85 5.94 8.80
C VAL A 171 16.33 5.35 10.12
N SER A 172 17.15 4.59 10.83
CA SER A 172 16.80 3.95 12.11
C SER A 172 18.01 3.79 13.00
N SER A 173 17.79 3.69 14.32
CA SER A 173 18.86 3.50 15.32
C SER A 173 19.52 2.14 15.21
N ALA A 174 18.81 1.11 14.76
CA ALA A 174 19.36 -0.22 14.49
C ALA A 174 19.49 -0.41 12.97
N PRO A 175 20.57 -1.04 12.48
CA PRO A 175 20.86 -1.16 11.04
C PRO A 175 19.70 -1.73 10.20
N TYR A 176 18.97 -2.69 10.77
CA TYR A 176 17.89 -3.39 10.11
C TYR A 176 16.57 -3.34 10.89
N GLY A 177 16.39 -2.30 11.71
CA GLY A 177 15.23 -2.19 12.59
C GLY A 177 15.19 -3.37 13.60
N SER A 178 13.99 -3.86 13.91
CA SER A 178 13.78 -5.00 14.82
C SER A 178 14.04 -6.34 14.12
N ALA A 179 15.24 -6.53 13.57
CA ALA A 179 15.59 -7.70 12.75
C ALA A 179 15.40 -9.05 13.46
N GLY A 180 15.38 -9.08 14.80
CA GLY A 180 15.14 -10.30 15.59
C GLY A 180 13.81 -11.01 15.34
N ILE A 181 12.84 -10.35 14.69
CA ILE A 181 11.56 -10.99 14.32
C ILE A 181 11.58 -11.61 12.91
N LEU A 182 12.58 -11.33 12.09
CA LEU A 182 12.67 -11.85 10.71
C LEU A 182 12.68 -13.38 10.63
N PRO A 183 13.24 -14.15 11.61
CA PRO A 183 13.14 -15.62 11.63
C PRO A 183 11.68 -16.12 11.58
N ILE A 184 10.71 -15.39 12.13
CA ILE A 184 9.29 -15.76 12.07
C ILE A 184 8.79 -15.70 10.63
N THR A 185 9.05 -14.60 9.93
CA THR A 185 8.71 -14.45 8.50
C THR A 185 9.44 -15.49 7.65
N TYR A 186 10.72 -15.72 7.91
CA TYR A 186 11.50 -16.73 7.21
C TYR A 186 10.92 -18.14 7.41
N GLY A 187 10.60 -18.52 8.66
CA GLY A 187 9.97 -19.79 8.98
C GLY A 187 8.62 -19.95 8.27
N TYR A 188 7.79 -18.89 8.29
CA TYR A 188 6.52 -18.88 7.57
C TYR A 188 6.70 -19.14 6.07
N ILE A 189 7.61 -18.43 5.41
CA ILE A 189 7.88 -18.60 3.98
C ILE A 189 8.39 -20.03 3.68
N CYS A 190 9.27 -20.57 4.51
CA CYS A 190 9.77 -21.95 4.34
C CYS A 190 8.64 -22.98 4.51
N MET A 191 7.76 -22.79 5.50
CA MET A 191 6.62 -23.70 5.75
C MET A 191 5.58 -23.66 4.63
N MET A 192 5.29 -22.47 4.11
CA MET A 192 4.29 -22.29 3.05
C MET A 192 4.81 -22.72 1.68
N SER A 193 6.09 -22.59 1.40
CA SER A 193 6.69 -22.76 0.08
C SER A 193 6.07 -21.82 -0.98
N THR A 194 6.54 -21.90 -2.20
CA THR A 194 5.98 -21.14 -3.34
C THR A 194 4.51 -21.48 -3.58
N GLU A 195 4.15 -22.75 -3.48
CA GLU A 195 2.78 -23.22 -3.72
C GLU A 195 1.83 -22.73 -2.64
N GLY A 196 2.20 -22.86 -1.37
CA GLY A 196 1.37 -22.42 -0.24
C GLY A 196 1.15 -20.91 -0.24
N LEU A 197 2.19 -20.11 -0.50
CA LEU A 197 2.07 -18.65 -0.59
C LEU A 197 1.15 -18.24 -1.74
N THR A 198 1.31 -18.85 -2.92
CA THR A 198 0.41 -18.59 -4.06
C THR A 198 -1.02 -19.02 -3.77
N MET A 199 -1.21 -20.17 -3.11
CA MET A 199 -2.54 -20.65 -2.72
C MET A 199 -3.19 -19.72 -1.69
N ALA A 200 -2.44 -19.20 -0.72
CA ALA A 200 -2.94 -18.22 0.25
C ALA A 200 -3.46 -16.95 -0.43
N THR A 201 -2.72 -16.43 -1.42
CA THR A 201 -3.18 -15.29 -2.23
C THR A 201 -4.48 -15.59 -2.98
N LYS A 202 -4.55 -16.73 -3.66
CA LYS A 202 -5.75 -17.16 -4.39
C LYS A 202 -6.94 -17.34 -3.46
N ALA A 203 -6.72 -17.95 -2.29
CA ALA A 203 -7.76 -18.15 -1.28
C ALA A 203 -8.28 -16.83 -0.71
N ALA A 204 -7.39 -15.86 -0.46
CA ALA A 204 -7.78 -14.53 0.01
C ALA A 204 -8.72 -13.82 -0.99
N ILE A 205 -8.35 -13.82 -2.28
CA ILE A 205 -9.15 -13.22 -3.34
C ILE A 205 -10.49 -13.98 -3.50
N LEU A 206 -10.46 -15.31 -3.49
CA LEU A 206 -11.67 -16.12 -3.59
C LEU A 206 -12.63 -15.87 -2.42
N ASN A 207 -12.11 -15.84 -1.19
CA ASN A 207 -12.92 -15.62 0.01
C ASN A 207 -13.58 -14.23 -0.01
N ALA A 208 -12.86 -13.18 -0.39
CA ALA A 208 -13.43 -11.84 -0.48
C ALA A 208 -14.56 -11.79 -1.52
N ASN A 209 -14.36 -12.39 -2.69
CA ASN A 209 -15.39 -12.44 -3.74
C ASN A 209 -16.58 -13.32 -3.36
N TYR A 210 -16.35 -14.44 -2.66
CA TYR A 210 -17.42 -15.29 -2.13
C TYR A 210 -18.30 -14.51 -1.13
N LEU A 211 -17.66 -13.83 -0.16
CA LEU A 211 -18.39 -13.00 0.80
C LEU A 211 -19.12 -11.84 0.11
N ALA A 212 -18.50 -11.18 -0.88
CA ALA A 212 -19.15 -10.16 -1.67
C ALA A 212 -20.40 -10.67 -2.39
N ALA A 213 -20.36 -11.90 -2.93
CA ALA A 213 -21.50 -12.52 -3.57
C ALA A 213 -22.62 -12.87 -2.57
N CYS A 214 -22.27 -13.32 -1.37
CA CYS A 214 -23.23 -13.64 -0.32
C CYS A 214 -23.92 -12.41 0.29
N LEU A 215 -23.21 -11.28 0.37
CA LEU A 215 -23.66 -10.10 1.11
C LEU A 215 -24.27 -9.02 0.23
N LYS A 216 -24.09 -9.07 -1.09
CA LYS A 216 -24.46 -7.99 -2.03
C LYS A 216 -25.94 -7.57 -1.99
N ASP A 217 -26.82 -8.49 -1.63
CA ASP A 217 -28.28 -8.25 -1.61
C ASP A 217 -28.75 -7.63 -0.28
N THR A 218 -27.93 -7.74 0.78
CA THR A 218 -28.20 -7.15 2.11
C THR A 218 -27.42 -5.86 2.31
N TYR A 219 -26.13 -5.90 1.98
CA TYR A 219 -25.23 -4.76 2.03
C TYR A 219 -24.81 -4.46 0.59
N GLY A 220 -24.78 -3.27 0.11
CA GLY A 220 -24.11 -2.96 -1.15
C GLY A 220 -22.59 -3.25 -1.05
N ILE A 221 -21.93 -3.37 -2.18
CA ILE A 221 -20.46 -3.33 -2.25
C ILE A 221 -20.09 -2.01 -2.87
N VAL A 222 -19.35 -1.17 -2.13
CA VAL A 222 -19.07 0.22 -2.53
C VAL A 222 -18.27 0.28 -3.83
N TYR A 223 -17.18 -0.50 -3.89
CA TYR A 223 -16.32 -0.53 -5.06
C TYR A 223 -16.17 -1.94 -5.61
N ARG A 224 -16.16 -2.04 -6.92
CA ARG A 224 -15.89 -3.27 -7.67
C ARG A 224 -15.03 -2.92 -8.86
N GLY A 225 -14.05 -3.76 -9.15
CA GLY A 225 -13.25 -3.59 -10.36
C GLY A 225 -14.09 -3.68 -11.64
N ALA A 226 -13.50 -3.35 -12.78
CA ALA A 226 -14.15 -3.32 -14.08
C ALA A 226 -14.89 -4.64 -14.44
N ASN A 227 -14.43 -5.77 -13.92
CA ASN A 227 -15.04 -7.09 -14.10
C ASN A 227 -16.10 -7.43 -13.03
N GLY A 228 -16.46 -6.50 -12.15
CA GLY A 228 -17.41 -6.71 -11.07
C GLY A 228 -16.89 -7.51 -9.88
N PHE A 229 -15.58 -7.76 -9.81
CA PHE A 229 -14.91 -8.46 -8.71
C PHE A 229 -14.16 -7.50 -7.78
N VAL A 230 -13.89 -7.99 -6.58
CA VAL A 230 -13.02 -7.33 -5.59
C VAL A 230 -11.67 -8.03 -5.53
N GLY A 231 -10.68 -7.41 -4.89
CA GLY A 231 -9.39 -8.01 -4.59
C GLY A 231 -9.47 -9.00 -3.43
N HIS A 232 -8.61 -8.82 -2.45
CA HIS A 232 -8.55 -9.64 -1.23
C HIS A 232 -9.44 -9.10 -0.09
N GLU A 233 -10.05 -7.96 -0.28
CA GLU A 233 -10.95 -7.28 0.68
C GLU A 233 -12.04 -6.53 -0.07
N MET A 234 -13.05 -6.04 0.64
CA MET A 234 -14.16 -5.28 0.08
C MET A 234 -14.67 -4.26 1.08
N ILE A 235 -15.36 -3.23 0.59
CA ILE A 235 -16.04 -2.25 1.43
C ILE A 235 -17.55 -2.48 1.31
N LEU A 236 -18.20 -2.79 2.43
CA LEU A 236 -19.64 -2.94 2.50
C LEU A 236 -20.31 -1.56 2.64
N GLU A 237 -21.41 -1.36 1.93
CA GLU A 237 -22.22 -0.15 2.01
C GLU A 237 -23.22 -0.26 3.16
N CYS A 238 -23.03 0.51 4.21
CA CYS A 238 -23.89 0.51 5.39
C CYS A 238 -24.74 1.77 5.53
N ARG A 239 -24.59 2.77 4.67
CA ARG A 239 -25.31 4.08 4.80
C ARG A 239 -26.81 3.92 4.79
N LYS A 240 -27.35 3.09 3.88
CA LYS A 240 -28.78 2.84 3.80
C LYS A 240 -29.34 2.23 5.08
N ILE A 241 -28.62 1.27 5.67
CA ILE A 241 -29.00 0.65 6.93
C ILE A 241 -29.02 1.70 8.03
N HIS A 242 -28.00 2.54 8.08
CA HIS A 242 -27.91 3.63 9.07
C HIS A 242 -29.06 4.64 8.93
N GLU A 243 -29.39 5.05 7.71
CA GLU A 243 -30.50 5.98 7.42
C GLU A 243 -31.86 5.40 7.84
N GLU A 244 -32.11 4.11 7.58
CA GLU A 244 -33.39 3.45 7.85
C GLU A 244 -33.56 3.04 9.32
N THR A 245 -32.48 2.70 10.02
CA THR A 245 -32.54 2.07 11.35
C THR A 245 -31.78 2.79 12.45
N GLY A 246 -30.91 3.74 12.11
CA GLY A 246 -29.99 4.38 13.04
C GLY A 246 -28.79 3.50 13.44
N ILE A 247 -28.68 2.27 12.92
CA ILE A 247 -27.58 1.34 13.23
C ILE A 247 -26.35 1.72 12.41
N SER A 248 -25.25 2.04 13.09
CA SER A 248 -23.98 2.39 12.44
C SER A 248 -23.15 1.15 12.07
N GLU A 249 -22.16 1.34 11.22
CA GLU A 249 -21.14 0.33 10.90
C GLU A 249 -20.40 -0.14 12.17
N ASN A 250 -20.21 0.76 13.15
CA ASN A 250 -19.61 0.43 14.45
C ASN A 250 -20.50 -0.53 15.26
N ASP A 251 -21.82 -0.32 15.24
CA ASP A 251 -22.77 -1.20 15.91
C ASP A 251 -22.79 -2.59 15.27
N ILE A 252 -22.77 -2.64 13.94
CA ILE A 252 -22.68 -3.90 13.18
C ILE A 252 -21.40 -4.65 13.56
N ALA A 253 -20.25 -3.96 13.57
CA ALA A 253 -18.96 -4.58 13.89
C ALA A 253 -18.92 -5.10 15.33
N LYS A 254 -19.43 -4.33 16.30
CA LYS A 254 -19.54 -4.79 17.70
C LYS A 254 -20.47 -6.00 17.83
N ARG A 255 -21.60 -5.98 17.13
CA ARG A 255 -22.54 -7.10 17.15
C ARG A 255 -21.95 -8.36 16.53
N LEU A 256 -21.16 -8.25 15.50
CA LEU A 256 -20.45 -9.39 14.90
C LEU A 256 -19.44 -10.03 15.85
N MET A 257 -18.83 -9.27 16.76
CA MET A 257 -17.97 -9.83 17.81
C MET A 257 -18.76 -10.76 18.76
N ASP A 258 -20.02 -10.48 19.04
CA ASP A 258 -20.88 -11.37 19.85
C ASP A 258 -21.11 -12.72 19.17
N TYR A 259 -21.00 -12.76 17.84
CA TYR A 259 -21.09 -13.99 17.03
C TYR A 259 -19.72 -14.63 16.74
N GLY A 260 -18.66 -14.16 17.38
CA GLY A 260 -17.31 -14.69 17.22
C GLY A 260 -16.53 -14.15 16.02
N TYR A 261 -17.05 -13.17 15.31
CA TYR A 261 -16.31 -12.47 14.23
C TYR A 261 -15.51 -11.33 14.81
N HIS A 262 -14.21 -11.37 14.66
CA HIS A 262 -13.30 -10.40 15.25
C HIS A 262 -12.70 -9.48 14.18
N CYS A 263 -12.45 -8.22 14.53
CA CYS A 263 -11.67 -7.27 13.75
C CYS A 263 -12.21 -6.80 12.39
N LEU A 264 -13.51 -6.68 12.22
CA LEU A 264 -14.09 -6.17 10.97
C LEU A 264 -13.82 -4.68 10.71
N LEU A 265 -13.42 -3.92 11.74
CA LEU A 265 -13.01 -2.50 11.61
C LEU A 265 -11.50 -2.29 11.79
N TYR A 266 -10.73 -3.34 12.02
CA TYR A 266 -9.32 -3.25 12.40
C TYR A 266 -8.33 -3.30 11.24
N THR A 267 -8.77 -3.12 10.03
CA THR A 267 -7.93 -2.54 8.99
C THR A 267 -7.74 -1.04 9.22
N SER A 268 -8.34 -0.53 10.23
CA SER A 268 -8.35 0.84 10.67
C SER A 268 -7.20 1.14 11.63
N PRO A 269 -6.81 2.39 11.75
CA PRO A 269 -5.51 2.86 12.15
C PRO A 269 -5.10 2.38 13.53
N SER A 270 -3.82 2.12 13.67
CA SER A 270 -3.17 1.98 14.96
C SER A 270 -3.52 3.18 15.83
N PRO A 271 -3.50 3.08 17.18
CA PRO A 271 -3.69 4.25 18.04
C PRO A 271 -2.75 5.43 17.75
N ARG A 272 -1.72 5.21 16.92
CA ARG A 272 -0.80 6.25 16.43
C ARG A 272 -1.30 7.00 15.20
N ASP A 273 -2.35 6.51 14.56
CA ASP A 273 -2.91 7.08 13.34
C ASP A 273 -4.17 7.94 13.63
N ARG A 274 -4.41 8.23 14.91
CA ARG A 274 -5.47 9.15 15.40
C ARG A 274 -4.92 10.50 15.73
#